data_07059f4a46d2314ab3d8dd2aea2d4a46
#
_entry.id   07059f4a46d2314ab3d8dd2aea2d4a46
#
_cell.length_a   1.000
_cell.length_b   1.000
_cell.length_c   1.000
_cell.angle_alpha   90.00
_cell.angle_beta   90.00
_cell.angle_gamma   90.00
#
_symmetry.space_group_name_H-M   'P 1'
#
loop_
_entity.id
_entity.type
_entity.pdbx_description
1 polymer ?
#
loop_
_entity_poly.entity_id
_entity_poly.type
_entity_poly.pdbx_seq_one_letter_code
_entity_poly.pdbx_strand_id
1 'polypeptide(L)'
;MSRLRGDRGMVTAEAAIVLPVLLLVLAGAVAAVTVVGAQMRCVDAAREGVRAAARGEDLQAVHAIVSRSAPGGAGMALAYDGDQVEVMVTTRVAPLGPIPLRIRVRATAVAQREPGTVPP
;
A
#
# COMPACT_ATOMS: atom_id res chain seq x y z
N MET A 1 -13.13 24.57 49.48
CA MET A 1 -12.82 23.20 49.04
C MET A 1 -13.74 22.71 47.93
N SER A 2 -14.97 23.19 47.80
CA SER A 2 -15.89 22.84 46.70
C SER A 2 -15.38 23.23 45.29
N ARG A 3 -14.61 24.30 45.16
CA ARG A 3 -14.01 24.74 43.90
C ARG A 3 -12.95 23.75 43.34
N LEU A 4 -12.15 23.12 44.22
CA LEU A 4 -11.15 22.15 43.83
C LEU A 4 -11.76 20.83 43.28
N ARG A 5 -12.91 20.43 43.79
CA ARG A 5 -13.65 19.27 43.28
C ARG A 5 -14.28 19.58 41.94
N GLY A 6 -14.79 20.79 41.70
CA GLY A 6 -15.32 21.22 40.42
C GLY A 6 -14.25 21.26 39.32
N ASP A 7 -13.05 21.79 39.67
CA ASP A 7 -11.92 21.86 38.73
C ASP A 7 -11.38 20.46 38.32
N ARG A 8 -11.32 19.52 39.26
CA ARG A 8 -10.93 18.12 38.96
C ARG A 8 -11.95 17.42 38.06
N GLY A 9 -13.25 17.63 38.30
CA GLY A 9 -14.31 17.09 37.47
C GLY A 9 -14.30 17.66 36.06
N MET A 10 -14.00 18.95 35.89
CA MET A 10 -13.86 19.61 34.60
C MET A 10 -12.65 19.08 33.82
N VAL A 11 -11.49 18.91 34.47
CA VAL A 11 -10.28 18.35 33.84
C VAL A 11 -10.50 16.89 33.40
N THR A 12 -11.16 16.10 34.24
CA THR A 12 -11.48 14.70 33.88
C THR A 12 -12.48 14.64 32.73
N ALA A 13 -13.49 15.48 32.70
CA ALA A 13 -14.46 15.56 31.61
C ALA A 13 -13.80 16.02 30.33
N GLU A 14 -12.90 16.99 30.38
CA GLU A 14 -12.11 17.45 29.23
C GLU A 14 -11.18 16.33 28.69
N ALA A 15 -10.48 15.62 29.58
CA ALA A 15 -9.65 14.48 29.21
C ALA A 15 -10.47 13.34 28.57
N ALA A 16 -11.68 13.09 29.05
CA ALA A 16 -12.58 12.07 28.51
C ALA A 16 -13.01 12.37 27.07
N ILE A 17 -13.04 13.64 26.67
CA ILE A 17 -13.33 14.04 25.29
C ILE A 17 -12.05 14.06 24.44
N VAL A 18 -10.96 14.57 24.98
CA VAL A 18 -9.69 14.74 24.23
C VAL A 18 -9.02 13.41 23.93
N LEU A 19 -9.00 12.46 24.88
CA LEU A 19 -8.33 11.18 24.69
C LEU A 19 -8.89 10.36 23.52
N PRO A 20 -10.21 10.18 23.36
CA PRO A 20 -10.76 9.48 22.20
C PRO A 20 -10.40 10.17 20.87
N VAL A 21 -10.41 11.51 20.86
CA VAL A 21 -10.05 12.27 19.64
C VAL A 21 -8.58 12.07 19.30
N LEU A 22 -7.68 12.12 20.28
CA LEU A 22 -6.26 11.86 20.08
C LEU A 22 -6.00 10.43 19.57
N LEU A 23 -6.70 9.44 20.13
CA LEU A 23 -6.60 8.05 19.66
C LEU A 23 -7.10 7.89 18.24
N LEU A 24 -8.17 8.58 17.87
CA LEU A 24 -8.70 8.58 16.51
C LEU A 24 -7.69 9.19 15.53
N VAL A 25 -7.09 10.33 15.88
CA VAL A 25 -6.04 10.98 15.08
C VAL A 25 -4.83 10.06 14.93
N LEU A 26 -4.38 9.44 16.01
CA LEU A 26 -3.26 8.50 15.99
C LEU A 26 -3.58 7.29 15.09
N ALA A 27 -4.77 6.70 15.23
CA ALA A 27 -5.20 5.60 14.38
C ALA A 27 -5.22 5.99 12.90
N GLY A 28 -5.71 7.19 12.59
CA GLY A 28 -5.69 7.74 11.24
C GLY A 28 -4.28 7.92 10.69
N ALA A 29 -3.35 8.41 11.50
CA ALA A 29 -1.95 8.58 11.12
C ALA A 29 -1.27 7.23 10.83
N VAL A 30 -1.46 6.24 11.69
CA VAL A 30 -0.94 4.89 11.49
C VAL A 30 -1.53 4.25 10.24
N ALA A 31 -2.83 4.40 10.02
CA ALA A 31 -3.49 3.91 8.82
C ALA A 31 -2.91 4.54 7.55
N ALA A 32 -2.71 5.86 7.55
CA ALA A 32 -2.13 6.58 6.42
C ALA A 32 -0.71 6.09 6.09
N VAL A 33 0.16 5.94 7.09
CA VAL A 33 1.53 5.43 6.90
C VAL A 33 1.51 4.01 6.35
N THR A 34 0.62 3.16 6.85
CA THR A 34 0.49 1.77 6.38
C THR A 34 0.07 1.71 4.90
N VAL A 35 -0.91 2.51 4.52
CA VAL A 35 -1.40 2.57 3.12
C VAL A 35 -0.33 3.14 2.19
N VAL A 36 0.34 4.22 2.57
CA VAL A 36 1.41 4.82 1.78
C VAL A 36 2.58 3.85 1.62
N GLY A 37 2.97 3.16 2.69
CA GLY A 37 4.01 2.14 2.63
C GLY A 37 3.67 1.00 1.67
N ALA A 38 2.44 0.51 1.70
CA ALA A 38 1.97 -0.50 0.76
C ALA A 38 1.98 0.02 -0.68
N GLN A 39 1.56 1.27 -0.91
CA GLN A 39 1.59 1.92 -2.22
C GLN A 39 3.01 1.99 -2.77
N MET A 40 3.98 2.41 -1.96
CA MET A 40 5.38 2.48 -2.37
C MET A 40 5.93 1.10 -2.76
N ARG A 41 5.62 0.07 -1.98
CA ARG A 41 6.03 -1.30 -2.30
C ARG A 41 5.39 -1.81 -3.59
N CYS A 42 4.13 -1.49 -3.85
CA CYS A 42 3.47 -1.83 -5.11
C CYS A 42 4.12 -1.11 -6.30
N VAL A 43 4.48 0.16 -6.15
CA VAL A 43 5.19 0.94 -7.19
C VAL A 43 6.55 0.32 -7.50
N ASP A 44 7.32 -0.01 -6.48
CA ASP A 44 8.65 -0.61 -6.65
C ASP A 44 8.53 -1.99 -7.31
N ALA A 45 7.60 -2.81 -6.85
CA ALA A 45 7.34 -4.12 -7.44
C ALA A 45 6.92 -4.03 -8.92
N ALA A 46 6.04 -3.10 -9.26
CA ALA A 46 5.63 -2.87 -10.64
C ALA A 46 6.80 -2.42 -11.52
N ARG A 47 7.66 -1.55 -11.02
CA ARG A 47 8.86 -1.09 -11.76
C ARG A 47 9.87 -2.22 -11.98
N GLU A 48 10.11 -3.03 -10.96
CA GLU A 48 11.00 -4.19 -11.09
C GLU A 48 10.43 -5.21 -12.06
N GLY A 49 9.14 -5.49 -11.93
CA GLY A 49 8.44 -6.43 -12.83
C GLY A 49 8.47 -5.99 -14.29
N VAL A 50 8.19 -4.71 -14.55
CA VAL A 50 8.19 -4.21 -15.93
C VAL A 50 9.59 -4.20 -16.57
N ARG A 51 10.63 -3.96 -15.79
CA ARG A 51 12.01 -4.07 -16.27
C ARG A 51 12.35 -5.50 -16.65
N ALA A 52 11.97 -6.46 -15.83
CA ALA A 52 12.19 -7.87 -16.11
C ALA A 52 11.42 -8.31 -17.36
N ALA A 53 10.15 -7.93 -17.47
CA ALA A 53 9.32 -8.23 -18.65
C ALA A 53 9.87 -7.56 -19.91
N ALA A 54 10.38 -6.34 -19.82
CA ALA A 54 10.99 -5.63 -20.95
C ALA A 54 12.25 -6.34 -21.48
N ARG A 55 12.99 -7.03 -20.61
CA ARG A 55 14.14 -7.86 -21.00
C ARG A 55 13.75 -9.22 -21.59
N GLY A 56 12.46 -9.52 -21.65
CA GLY A 56 11.97 -10.78 -22.22
C GLY A 56 11.93 -11.95 -21.24
N GLU A 57 12.02 -11.69 -19.93
CA GLU A 57 11.86 -12.74 -18.93
C GLU A 57 10.44 -13.31 -18.97
N ASP A 58 10.30 -14.60 -18.65
CA ASP A 58 9.00 -15.26 -18.69
C ASP A 58 8.08 -14.78 -17.55
N LEU A 59 6.80 -15.11 -17.67
CA LEU A 59 5.78 -14.70 -16.73
C LEU A 59 6.07 -15.17 -15.29
N GLN A 60 6.59 -16.38 -15.15
CA GLN A 60 6.92 -16.93 -13.83
C GLN A 60 8.08 -16.18 -13.16
N ALA A 61 9.11 -15.84 -13.93
CA ALA A 61 10.23 -15.05 -13.45
C ALA A 61 9.80 -13.64 -13.05
N VAL A 62 8.99 -12.99 -13.87
CA VAL A 62 8.43 -11.66 -13.54
C VAL A 62 7.57 -11.73 -12.27
N HIS A 63 6.71 -12.73 -12.16
CA HIS A 63 5.88 -12.93 -10.98
C HIS A 63 6.72 -13.14 -9.72
N ALA A 64 7.79 -13.93 -9.80
CA ALA A 64 8.69 -14.15 -8.66
C ALA A 64 9.38 -12.86 -8.21
N ILE A 65 9.79 -12.01 -9.15
CA ILE A 65 10.42 -10.70 -8.87
C ILE A 65 9.40 -9.78 -8.18
N VAL A 66 8.22 -9.66 -8.74
CA VAL A 66 7.15 -8.82 -8.17
C VAL A 66 6.76 -9.29 -6.76
N SER A 67 6.63 -10.59 -6.57
CA SER A 67 6.22 -11.16 -5.27
C SER A 67 7.23 -10.91 -4.15
N ARG A 68 8.51 -10.72 -4.48
CA ARG A 68 9.54 -10.41 -3.48
C ARG A 68 9.45 -8.97 -2.96
N SER A 69 9.03 -8.05 -3.81
CA SER A 69 8.97 -6.63 -3.49
C SER A 69 7.58 -6.19 -3.05
N ALA A 70 6.54 -6.80 -3.59
CA ALA A 70 5.15 -6.44 -3.30
C ALA A 70 4.72 -6.85 -1.89
N PRO A 71 3.68 -6.20 -1.34
CA PRO A 71 3.05 -6.66 -0.12
C PRO A 71 2.51 -8.08 -0.25
N GLY A 72 2.46 -8.83 0.86
CA GLY A 72 1.93 -10.18 0.87
C GLY A 72 0.50 -10.25 0.31
N GLY A 73 0.23 -11.27 -0.50
CA GLY A 73 -1.09 -11.44 -1.13
C GLY A 73 -1.38 -10.51 -2.30
N ALA A 74 -0.39 -9.77 -2.79
CA ALA A 74 -0.57 -8.90 -3.96
C ALA A 74 -0.79 -9.70 -5.23
N GLY A 75 -1.71 -9.21 -6.08
CA GLY A 75 -1.92 -9.71 -7.44
C GLY A 75 -1.09 -8.94 -8.45
N MET A 76 -0.75 -9.59 -9.55
CA MET A 76 -0.03 -9.00 -10.66
C MET A 76 -0.77 -9.27 -11.97
N ALA A 77 -0.85 -8.25 -12.81
CA ALA A 77 -1.30 -8.38 -14.20
C ALA A 77 -0.21 -7.87 -15.13
N LEU A 78 0.06 -8.61 -16.19
CA LEU A 78 1.06 -8.30 -17.20
C LEU A 78 0.36 -8.18 -18.55
N ALA A 79 0.59 -7.08 -19.25
CA ALA A 79 0.02 -6.84 -20.58
C ALA A 79 1.11 -6.35 -21.53
N TYR A 80 0.99 -6.76 -22.79
CA TYR A 80 1.83 -6.30 -23.88
C TYR A 80 0.98 -5.54 -24.88
N ASP A 81 1.48 -4.37 -25.28
CA ASP A 81 0.85 -3.54 -26.29
C ASP A 81 1.93 -3.03 -27.26
N GLY A 82 2.04 -3.68 -28.40
CA GLY A 82 3.10 -3.40 -29.37
C GLY A 82 4.49 -3.52 -28.74
N ASP A 83 5.23 -2.42 -28.73
CA ASP A 83 6.58 -2.35 -28.15
C ASP A 83 6.57 -2.01 -26.65
N GLN A 84 5.40 -1.89 -26.05
CA GLN A 84 5.28 -1.57 -24.64
C GLN A 84 4.86 -2.80 -23.85
N VAL A 85 5.33 -2.86 -22.61
CA VAL A 85 4.87 -3.80 -21.61
C VAL A 85 4.42 -3.04 -20.37
N GLU A 86 3.31 -3.50 -19.81
CA GLU A 86 2.71 -2.93 -18.63
C GLU A 86 2.59 -3.98 -17.54
N VAL A 87 3.01 -3.62 -16.33
CA VAL A 87 2.82 -4.44 -15.13
C VAL A 87 1.98 -3.68 -14.14
N MET A 88 0.89 -4.28 -13.70
CA MET A 88 0.01 -3.77 -12.68
C MET A 88 0.10 -4.64 -11.44
N VAL A 89 0.35 -4.03 -10.29
CA VAL A 89 0.37 -4.69 -8.99
C VAL A 89 -0.78 -4.15 -8.14
N THR A 90 -1.58 -5.05 -7.61
CA THR A 90 -2.75 -4.69 -6.79
C THR A 90 -2.73 -5.48 -5.49
N THR A 91 -3.00 -4.81 -4.39
CA THR A 91 -3.17 -5.45 -3.09
C THR A 91 -4.29 -4.79 -2.30
N ARG A 92 -4.72 -5.45 -1.24
CA ARG A 92 -5.65 -4.90 -0.27
C ARG A 92 -4.94 -4.80 1.07
N VAL A 93 -5.05 -3.64 1.69
CA VAL A 93 -4.41 -3.33 2.98
C VAL A 93 -5.49 -3.16 4.04
N ALA A 94 -5.30 -3.80 5.19
CA ALA A 94 -6.13 -3.60 6.38
C ALA A 94 -5.37 -2.72 7.37
N PRO A 95 -5.43 -1.37 7.24
CA PRO A 95 -4.56 -0.47 7.99
C PRO A 95 -4.89 -0.38 9.48
N LEU A 96 -6.07 -0.81 9.88
CA LEU A 96 -6.55 -0.73 11.26
C LEU A 96 -6.64 -2.10 11.94
N GLY A 97 -5.92 -3.10 11.46
CA GLY A 97 -5.83 -4.43 12.07
C GLY A 97 -7.19 -5.15 12.17
N PRO A 98 -7.76 -5.30 13.37
CA PRO A 98 -8.99 -6.07 13.56
C PRO A 98 -10.24 -5.39 12.99
N ILE A 99 -10.19 -4.10 12.68
CA ILE A 99 -11.30 -3.39 12.05
C ILE A 99 -11.37 -3.80 10.57
N PRO A 100 -12.53 -4.25 10.05
CA PRO A 100 -12.65 -4.78 8.69
C PRO A 100 -12.67 -3.68 7.61
N LEU A 101 -11.75 -2.74 7.70
CA LEU A 101 -11.51 -1.73 6.69
C LEU A 101 -10.39 -2.21 5.77
N ARG A 102 -10.69 -2.42 4.48
CA ARG A 102 -9.72 -2.80 3.47
C ARG A 102 -9.64 -1.74 2.40
N ILE A 103 -8.43 -1.27 2.14
CA ILE A 103 -8.16 -0.28 1.11
C ILE A 103 -7.41 -0.96 -0.03
N ARG A 104 -7.92 -0.80 -1.25
CA ARG A 104 -7.25 -1.29 -2.45
C ARG A 104 -6.14 -0.34 -2.83
N VAL A 105 -4.95 -0.89 -3.01
CA VAL A 105 -3.76 -0.18 -3.45
C VAL A 105 -3.33 -0.76 -4.79
N ARG A 106 -3.06 0.12 -5.75
CA ARG A 106 -2.70 -0.27 -7.12
C ARG A 106 -1.52 0.57 -7.58
N ALA A 107 -0.60 -0.09 -8.28
CA ALA A 107 0.48 0.59 -8.98
C ALA A 107 0.64 -0.02 -10.37
N THR A 108 0.90 0.83 -11.34
CA THR A 108 1.12 0.44 -12.74
C THR A 108 2.44 1.02 -13.20
N ALA A 109 3.25 0.22 -13.87
CA ALA A 109 4.47 0.65 -14.53
C ALA A 109 4.47 0.19 -15.98
N VAL A 110 4.99 1.05 -16.85
CA VAL A 110 5.09 0.80 -18.30
C VAL A 110 6.55 0.95 -18.71
N ALA A 111 7.02 0.05 -19.55
CA ALA A 111 8.35 0.13 -20.16
C ALA A 111 8.29 -0.26 -21.62
N GLN A 112 9.27 0.23 -22.39
CA GLN A 112 9.47 -0.26 -23.76
C GLN A 112 10.22 -1.58 -23.72
N ARG A 113 9.81 -2.50 -24.55
CA ARG A 113 10.52 -3.78 -24.73
C ARG A 113 11.87 -3.55 -25.37
N GLU A 114 12.85 -4.27 -24.92
CA GLU A 114 14.17 -4.24 -25.54
C GLU A 114 14.10 -4.82 -26.95
N PRO A 115 14.84 -4.25 -27.93
CA PRO A 115 14.88 -4.77 -29.30
C PRO A 115 15.32 -6.24 -29.31
N GLY A 116 14.61 -7.08 -30.06
CA GLY A 116 14.93 -8.50 -30.20
C GLY A 116 14.34 -9.40 -29.13
N THR A 117 13.62 -8.86 -28.13
CA THR A 117 12.89 -9.69 -27.17
C THR A 117 11.56 -10.14 -27.74
N VAL A 118 11.23 -11.41 -27.51
CA VAL A 118 9.97 -12.00 -27.95
C VAL A 118 9.08 -12.18 -26.72
N PRO A 119 7.78 -11.77 -26.76
CA PRO A 119 6.87 -12.04 -25.67
C PRO A 119 6.72 -13.53 -25.42
N PRO A 120 6.71 -13.93 -24.14
CA PRO A 120 6.53 -15.33 -23.79
C PRO A 120 5.15 -15.87 -24.18
#